data_05b686f6a72bc7c5f2d572cd5f8902d9
#
_entry.id   05b686f6a72bc7c5f2d572cd5f8902d9
#
_cell.length_a   1.000
_cell.length_b   1.000
_cell.length_c   1.000
_cell.angle_alpha   90.00
_cell.angle_beta   90.00
_cell.angle_gamma   90.00
#
_symmetry.space_group_name_H-M   'P 1'
#
loop_
_entity.id
_entity.type
_entity.pdbx_description
1 polymer ?
#
loop_
_entity_poly.entity_id
_entity_poly.type
_entity_poly.pdbx_seq_one_letter_code
_entity_poly.pdbx_strand_id
1 'polypeptide(L)'
;MKQFVKQWWTTKCGRFMRLFAKADEGSGTVSGIALIAATAVMLGVVAAAGNLLICLHRAQHVADLAAVASATALHEGSAVPCEVASRTTRGNGAELQSCEIIGEDARITVAVGTNVPFASQVSESSRAGPVACE
;
A
#
# COMPACT_ATOMS: atom_id res chain seq x y z
N MET A 1 -18.96 -3.96 -4.90
CA MET A 1 -17.59 -4.50 -4.94
C MET A 1 -17.32 -5.61 -3.88
N LYS A 2 -17.88 -5.54 -2.69
CA LYS A 2 -17.71 -6.59 -1.64
C LYS A 2 -18.32 -7.96 -1.97
N GLN A 3 -19.38 -8.01 -2.78
CA GLN A 3 -20.06 -9.25 -3.17
C GLN A 3 -19.25 -10.06 -4.21
N PHE A 4 -18.53 -9.38 -5.12
CA PHE A 4 -17.78 -10.03 -6.19
C PHE A 4 -16.54 -10.78 -5.67
N VAL A 5 -15.86 -10.22 -4.69
CA VAL A 5 -14.68 -10.83 -4.05
C VAL A 5 -15.05 -12.09 -3.27
N LYS A 6 -16.21 -12.09 -2.58
CA LYS A 6 -16.68 -13.22 -1.78
C LYS A 6 -17.03 -14.44 -2.64
N GLN A 7 -17.61 -14.22 -3.83
CA GLN A 7 -18.01 -15.28 -4.75
C GLN A 7 -16.79 -15.90 -5.48
N TRP A 8 -15.75 -15.10 -5.73
CA TRP A 8 -14.53 -15.58 -6.40
C TRP A 8 -13.69 -16.49 -5.47
N TRP A 9 -13.66 -16.18 -4.17
CA TRP A 9 -12.97 -16.99 -3.15
C TRP A 9 -13.63 -18.35 -2.91
N THR A 10 -14.95 -18.42 -2.85
CA THR A 10 -15.67 -19.67 -2.56
C THR A 10 -15.60 -20.68 -3.71
N THR A 11 -15.57 -20.22 -4.96
CA THR A 11 -15.55 -21.12 -6.14
C THR A 11 -14.16 -21.69 -6.41
N LYS A 12 -13.08 -20.93 -6.19
CA LYS A 12 -11.71 -21.42 -6.43
C LYS A 12 -11.16 -22.24 -5.25
N CYS A 13 -11.45 -21.86 -4.03
CA CYS A 13 -10.99 -22.58 -2.84
C CYS A 13 -11.66 -23.98 -2.75
N GLY A 14 -12.94 -24.11 -3.10
CA GLY A 14 -13.65 -25.39 -3.12
C GLY A 14 -13.15 -26.38 -4.18
N ARG A 15 -12.64 -25.89 -5.32
CA ARG A 15 -12.06 -26.73 -6.36
C ARG A 15 -10.64 -27.19 -5.98
N PHE A 16 -9.88 -26.35 -5.30
CA PHE A 16 -8.53 -26.69 -4.82
C PHE A 16 -8.60 -27.75 -3.70
N MET A 17 -9.55 -27.60 -2.77
CA MET A 17 -9.76 -28.57 -1.69
C MET A 17 -10.21 -29.96 -2.18
N ARG A 18 -10.97 -30.04 -3.28
CA ARG A 18 -11.40 -31.34 -3.89
C ARG A 18 -10.24 -32.05 -4.58
N LEU A 19 -9.22 -31.35 -5.06
CA LEU A 19 -8.01 -31.96 -5.62
C LEU A 19 -7.18 -32.64 -4.52
N PHE A 20 -7.17 -32.12 -3.30
CA PHE A 20 -6.48 -32.73 -2.17
C PHE A 20 -7.24 -33.92 -1.57
N ALA A 21 -8.57 -33.89 -1.59
CA ALA A 21 -9.40 -35.00 -1.06
C ALA A 21 -9.37 -36.29 -1.91
N LYS A 22 -8.83 -36.22 -3.13
CA LYS A 22 -8.70 -37.37 -4.03
C LYS A 22 -7.30 -37.99 -4.04
N ALA A 23 -6.39 -37.47 -3.21
CA ALA A 23 -5.00 -37.89 -3.13
C ALA A 23 -4.73 -39.01 -2.10
N ASP A 24 -5.80 -39.60 -1.53
CA ASP A 24 -5.65 -40.60 -0.47
C ASP A 24 -5.21 -42.00 -0.95
N GLU A 25 -5.09 -42.23 -2.26
CA GLU A 25 -4.73 -43.58 -2.80
C GLU A 25 -3.36 -43.65 -3.51
N GLY A 26 -2.45 -42.69 -3.29
CA GLY A 26 -1.17 -42.73 -3.98
C GLY A 26 -0.02 -42.13 -3.20
N SER A 27 0.81 -42.98 -2.61
CA SER A 27 2.22 -42.73 -2.28
C SER A 27 2.48 -41.45 -1.48
N GLY A 28 3.07 -41.57 -0.28
CA GLY A 28 3.44 -40.45 0.61
C GLY A 28 4.29 -39.33 -0.03
N THR A 29 4.88 -39.57 -1.20
CA THR A 29 5.61 -38.57 -2.01
C THR A 29 4.67 -37.51 -2.61
N VAL A 30 3.48 -37.87 -3.07
CA VAL A 30 2.51 -36.93 -3.67
C VAL A 30 1.93 -36.01 -2.58
N SER A 31 1.62 -36.57 -1.39
CA SER A 31 1.20 -35.77 -0.23
C SER A 31 2.27 -34.77 0.20
N GLY A 32 3.53 -35.19 0.23
CA GLY A 32 4.65 -34.32 0.59
C GLY A 32 4.82 -33.14 -0.37
N ILE A 33 4.77 -33.38 -1.68
CA ILE A 33 4.86 -32.32 -2.70
C ILE A 33 3.70 -31.34 -2.59
N ALA A 34 2.47 -31.82 -2.36
CA ALA A 34 1.30 -30.99 -2.21
C ALA A 34 1.40 -30.07 -0.98
N LEU A 35 1.94 -30.59 0.11
CA LEU A 35 2.12 -29.82 1.36
C LEU A 35 3.21 -28.73 1.20
N ILE A 36 4.31 -29.06 0.53
CA ILE A 36 5.36 -28.09 0.20
C ILE A 36 4.83 -26.98 -0.71
N ALA A 37 4.06 -27.32 -1.73
CA ALA A 37 3.46 -26.35 -2.61
C ALA A 37 2.46 -25.43 -1.88
N ALA A 38 1.62 -25.98 -1.00
CA ALA A 38 0.69 -25.21 -0.19
C ALA A 38 1.41 -24.23 0.75
N THR A 39 2.47 -24.67 1.43
CA THR A 39 3.27 -23.80 2.31
C THR A 39 3.98 -22.69 1.53
N ALA A 40 4.53 -22.98 0.36
CA ALA A 40 5.17 -21.99 -0.49
C ALA A 40 4.18 -20.90 -0.94
N VAL A 41 2.96 -21.27 -1.32
CA VAL A 41 1.90 -20.31 -1.69
C VAL A 41 1.52 -19.44 -0.50
N MET A 42 1.35 -20.03 0.69
CA MET A 42 1.01 -19.27 1.90
C MET A 42 2.11 -18.26 2.27
N LEU A 43 3.39 -18.67 2.20
CA LEU A 43 4.52 -17.78 2.44
C LEU A 43 4.56 -16.62 1.42
N GLY A 44 4.27 -16.92 0.15
CA GLY A 44 4.19 -15.89 -0.90
C GLY A 44 3.09 -14.86 -0.63
N VAL A 45 1.91 -15.29 -0.16
CA VAL A 45 0.81 -14.40 0.21
C VAL A 45 1.19 -13.51 1.40
N VAL A 46 1.81 -14.08 2.44
CA VAL A 46 2.26 -13.33 3.61
C VAL A 46 3.34 -12.31 3.23
N ALA A 47 4.29 -12.69 2.37
CA ALA A 47 5.33 -11.78 1.89
C ALA A 47 4.75 -10.62 1.06
N ALA A 48 3.80 -10.90 0.19
CA ALA A 48 3.11 -9.86 -0.60
C ALA A 48 2.32 -8.89 0.28
N ALA A 49 1.60 -9.40 1.28
CA ALA A 49 0.86 -8.59 2.24
C ALA A 49 1.80 -7.71 3.08
N GLY A 50 2.91 -8.28 3.56
CA GLY A 50 3.94 -7.54 4.29
C GLY A 50 4.55 -6.41 3.47
N ASN A 51 4.90 -6.67 2.21
CA ASN A 51 5.41 -5.65 1.30
C ASN A 51 4.41 -4.50 1.11
N LEU A 52 3.12 -4.83 0.92
CA LEU A 52 2.07 -3.83 0.74
C LEU A 52 1.94 -2.92 1.97
N LEU A 53 1.95 -3.50 3.19
CA LEU A 53 1.87 -2.75 4.44
C LEU A 53 3.08 -1.81 4.62
N ILE A 54 4.29 -2.27 4.31
CA ILE A 54 5.50 -1.44 4.36
C ILE A 54 5.39 -0.26 3.40
N CYS A 55 4.93 -0.49 2.17
CA CYS A 55 4.75 0.57 1.18
C CYS A 55 3.67 1.58 1.60
N LEU A 56 2.56 1.13 2.19
CA LEU A 56 1.50 2.01 2.74
C LEU A 56 2.04 2.90 3.86
N HIS A 57 2.74 2.32 4.84
CA HIS A 57 3.35 3.10 5.92
C HIS A 57 4.38 4.10 5.40
N ARG A 58 5.19 3.71 4.42
CA ARG A 58 6.14 4.61 3.78
C ARG A 58 5.43 5.76 3.06
N ALA A 59 4.38 5.48 2.30
CA ALA A 59 3.59 6.50 1.62
C ALA A 59 2.99 7.49 2.63
N GLN A 60 2.41 7.00 3.74
CA GLN A 60 1.86 7.82 4.80
C GLN A 60 2.92 8.74 5.41
N HIS A 61 4.07 8.20 5.81
CA HIS A 61 5.16 9.00 6.38
C HIS A 61 5.67 10.09 5.43
N VAL A 62 5.81 9.78 4.15
CA VAL A 62 6.25 10.78 3.16
C VAL A 62 5.17 11.83 2.92
N ALA A 63 3.87 11.45 2.92
CA ALA A 63 2.77 12.40 2.82
C ALA A 63 2.76 13.37 4.01
N ASP A 64 2.95 12.87 5.22
CA ASP A 64 2.99 13.67 6.44
C ASP A 64 4.18 14.66 6.42
N LEU A 65 5.37 14.19 6.07
CA LEU A 65 6.56 15.03 5.95
C LEU A 65 6.37 16.12 4.90
N ALA A 66 5.83 15.78 3.74
CA ALA A 66 5.62 16.73 2.66
C ALA A 66 4.52 17.75 3.00
N ALA A 67 3.45 17.32 3.68
CA ALA A 67 2.38 18.19 4.14
C ALA A 67 2.90 19.21 5.17
N VAL A 68 3.66 18.77 6.18
CA VAL A 68 4.24 19.63 7.19
C VAL A 68 5.24 20.61 6.55
N ALA A 69 6.14 20.13 5.67
CA ALA A 69 7.10 20.97 5.00
C ALA A 69 6.44 22.07 4.14
N SER A 70 5.35 21.71 3.43
CA SER A 70 4.58 22.66 2.63
C SER A 70 3.82 23.67 3.48
N ALA A 71 3.19 23.23 4.58
CA ALA A 71 2.49 24.12 5.49
C ALA A 71 3.44 25.09 6.19
N THR A 72 4.63 24.63 6.59
CA THR A 72 5.68 25.49 7.15
C THR A 72 6.14 26.53 6.15
N ALA A 73 6.43 26.11 4.92
CA ALA A 73 6.83 27.03 3.85
C ALA A 73 5.74 28.08 3.55
N LEU A 74 4.47 27.66 3.57
CA LEU A 74 3.34 28.57 3.39
C LEU A 74 3.27 29.60 4.53
N HIS A 75 3.43 29.16 5.77
CA HIS A 75 3.42 30.01 6.95
C HIS A 75 4.61 31.00 6.97
N GLU A 76 5.76 30.63 6.44
CA GLU A 76 6.92 31.48 6.25
C GLU A 76 6.79 32.45 5.06
N GLY A 77 5.65 32.43 4.37
CA GLY A 77 5.37 33.33 3.23
C GLY A 77 5.95 32.87 1.90
N SER A 78 6.29 31.60 1.75
CA SER A 78 6.77 31.05 0.47
C SER A 78 5.67 31.11 -0.59
N ALA A 79 6.02 31.60 -1.79
CA ALA A 79 5.13 31.62 -2.95
C ALA A 79 4.95 30.22 -3.61
N VAL A 80 5.77 29.24 -3.24
CA VAL A 80 5.82 27.92 -3.93
C VAL A 80 5.83 26.72 -2.97
N PRO A 81 4.86 26.61 -2.06
CA PRO A 81 4.82 25.52 -1.06
C PRO A 81 4.76 24.13 -1.71
N CYS A 82 4.08 24.00 -2.86
CA CYS A 82 4.01 22.72 -3.59
C CYS A 82 5.33 22.28 -4.21
N GLU A 83 6.25 23.21 -4.49
CA GLU A 83 7.60 22.83 -4.91
C GLU A 83 8.40 22.23 -3.76
N VAL A 84 8.21 22.76 -2.55
CA VAL A 84 8.78 22.16 -1.32
C VAL A 84 8.26 20.74 -1.12
N ALA A 85 6.94 20.52 -1.25
CA ALA A 85 6.35 19.18 -1.21
C ALA A 85 6.98 18.25 -2.24
N SER A 86 7.09 18.68 -3.50
CA SER A 86 7.66 17.88 -4.58
C SER A 86 9.13 17.50 -4.32
N ARG A 87 9.90 18.39 -3.76
CA ARG A 87 11.31 18.16 -3.40
C ARG A 87 11.40 17.16 -2.24
N THR A 88 10.54 17.31 -1.23
CA THR A 88 10.47 16.41 -0.08
C THR A 88 10.08 14.99 -0.50
N THR A 89 9.04 14.83 -1.33
CA THR A 89 8.59 13.51 -1.80
C THR A 89 9.65 12.81 -2.62
N ARG A 90 10.28 13.49 -3.58
CA ARG A 90 11.37 12.91 -4.40
C ARG A 90 12.57 12.51 -3.56
N GLY A 91 12.96 13.34 -2.59
CA GLY A 91 14.07 13.05 -1.68
C GLY A 91 13.83 11.78 -0.83
N ASN A 92 12.57 11.40 -0.62
CA ASN A 92 12.17 10.21 0.11
C ASN A 92 11.75 9.02 -0.80
N GLY A 93 11.98 9.14 -2.11
CA GLY A 93 11.69 8.07 -3.07
C GLY A 93 10.20 7.78 -3.25
N ALA A 94 9.37 8.84 -3.15
CA ALA A 94 7.95 8.82 -3.46
C ALA A 94 7.63 9.82 -4.56
N GLU A 95 6.48 9.66 -5.21
CA GLU A 95 5.98 10.54 -6.25
C GLU A 95 4.84 11.40 -5.73
N LEU A 96 4.94 12.72 -5.95
CA LEU A 96 3.85 13.64 -5.64
C LEU A 96 2.74 13.49 -6.67
N GLN A 97 1.55 13.07 -6.23
CA GLN A 97 0.36 12.96 -7.09
C GLN A 97 -0.47 14.24 -7.11
N SER A 98 -0.68 14.84 -5.94
CA SER A 98 -1.39 16.11 -5.85
C SER A 98 -0.88 16.96 -4.70
N CYS A 99 -0.97 18.28 -4.88
CA CYS A 99 -0.70 19.27 -3.87
C CYS A 99 -1.78 20.35 -3.95
N GLU A 100 -2.54 20.51 -2.89
CA GLU A 100 -3.62 21.49 -2.79
C GLU A 100 -3.39 22.37 -1.55
N ILE A 101 -3.42 23.68 -1.75
CA ILE A 101 -3.38 24.64 -0.67
C ILE A 101 -4.83 25.14 -0.43
N ILE A 102 -5.32 24.93 0.78
CA ILE A 102 -6.69 25.25 1.17
C ILE A 102 -6.62 26.21 2.37
N GLY A 103 -6.63 27.50 2.08
CA GLY A 103 -6.40 28.52 3.10
C GLY A 103 -4.97 28.47 3.63
N GLU A 104 -4.80 28.11 4.90
CA GLU A 104 -3.51 27.94 5.57
C GLU A 104 -3.06 26.47 5.65
N ASP A 105 -3.85 25.54 5.11
CA ASP A 105 -3.58 24.09 5.11
C ASP A 105 -2.99 23.63 3.80
N ALA A 106 -2.03 22.72 3.89
CA ALA A 106 -1.49 21.99 2.75
C ALA A 106 -2.00 20.54 2.77
N ARG A 107 -2.67 20.10 1.70
CA ARG A 107 -3.06 18.71 1.45
C ARG A 107 -2.16 18.12 0.40
N ILE A 108 -1.49 17.04 0.75
CA ILE A 108 -0.51 16.37 -0.11
C ILE A 108 -0.93 14.92 -0.31
N THR A 109 -0.92 14.46 -1.55
CA THR A 109 -1.10 13.04 -1.89
C THR A 109 0.17 12.54 -2.56
N VAL A 110 0.70 11.43 -2.07
CA VAL A 110 1.90 10.79 -2.62
C VAL A 110 1.63 9.35 -3.02
N ALA A 111 2.42 8.84 -3.95
CA ALA A 111 2.44 7.44 -4.34
C ALA A 111 3.82 6.83 -4.11
N VAL A 112 3.83 5.57 -3.71
CA VAL A 112 5.01 4.72 -3.57
C VAL A 112 4.83 3.46 -4.39
N GLY A 113 5.82 3.13 -5.21
CA GLY A 113 5.82 1.88 -5.99
C GLY A 113 5.91 0.66 -5.09
N THR A 114 5.19 -0.40 -5.45
CA THR A 114 5.26 -1.70 -4.79
C THR A 114 5.88 -2.75 -5.72
N ASN A 115 6.36 -3.85 -5.15
CA ASN A 115 6.84 -5.00 -5.92
C ASN A 115 5.77 -6.09 -6.08
N VAL A 116 4.50 -5.73 -5.92
CA VAL A 116 3.38 -6.67 -6.00
C VAL A 116 2.71 -6.59 -7.37
N PRO A 117 2.60 -7.70 -8.14
CA PRO A 117 2.17 -7.68 -9.54
C PRO A 117 0.76 -7.13 -9.78
N PHE A 118 -0.11 -7.22 -8.77
CA PHE A 118 -1.51 -6.76 -8.88
C PHE A 118 -1.77 -5.40 -8.22
N ALA A 119 -0.74 -4.77 -7.62
CA ALA A 119 -0.81 -3.44 -7.03
C ALA A 119 0.53 -2.76 -7.26
N SER A 120 0.70 -2.10 -8.40
CA SER A 120 1.97 -1.48 -8.80
C SER A 120 2.39 -0.30 -7.95
N GLN A 121 1.44 0.38 -7.32
CA GLN A 121 1.68 1.50 -6.43
C GLN A 121 0.58 1.61 -5.37
N VAL A 122 0.91 2.26 -4.25
CA VAL A 122 -0.02 2.66 -3.20
C VAL A 122 0.05 4.18 -3.02
N SER A 123 -1.08 4.80 -2.73
CA SER A 123 -1.18 6.25 -2.55
C SER A 123 -1.77 6.56 -1.19
N GLU A 124 -1.19 7.56 -0.52
CA GLU A 124 -1.70 8.07 0.75
C GLU A 124 -1.73 9.60 0.72
N SER A 125 -2.64 10.18 1.51
CA SER A 125 -2.80 11.63 1.59
C SER A 125 -2.69 12.11 3.02
N SER A 126 -2.06 13.27 3.20
CA SER A 126 -1.98 13.95 4.49
C SER A 126 -2.34 15.42 4.36
N ARG A 127 -2.76 16.02 5.47
CA ARG A 127 -3.09 17.44 5.58
C ARG A 127 -2.39 18.01 6.80
N ALA A 128 -1.71 19.14 6.62
CA ALA A 128 -1.08 19.88 7.69
C ALA A 128 -1.44 21.37 7.58
N GLY A 129 -1.61 22.00 8.74
CA GLY A 129 -1.90 23.43 8.86
C GLY A 129 -1.84 23.88 10.32
N PRO A 130 -2.00 25.17 10.59
CA PRO A 130 -1.99 25.70 11.95
C PRO A 130 -3.19 25.17 12.75
N VAL A 131 -2.96 24.74 13.98
CA VAL A 131 -4.01 24.40 14.94
C VAL A 131 -4.15 25.55 15.93
N ALA A 132 -5.38 25.96 16.21
CA ALA A 132 -5.65 26.93 17.27
C ALA A 132 -5.29 26.27 18.61
N CYS A 133 -4.37 26.90 19.36
CA CYS A 133 -4.08 26.53 20.73
C CYS A 133 -5.21 27.10 21.62
N GLU A 134 -6.12 26.25 22.11
CA GLU A 134 -7.08 26.61 23.17
C GLU A 134 -6.45 26.43 24.55
#